data_6ef3f2453dddebaf02b58427f7aa96ba
#
_entry.id   6ef3f2453dddebaf02b58427f7aa96ba
#
_cell.length_a   1.000
_cell.length_b   1.000
_cell.length_c   1.000
_cell.angle_alpha   90.00
_cell.angle_beta   90.00
_cell.angle_gamma   90.00
#
_symmetry.space_group_name_H-M   'P 1'
#
loop_
_entity.id
_entity.type
_entity.pdbx_description
1 polymer ?
#
loop_
_entity_poly.entity_id
_entity_poly.type
_entity_poly.pdbx_seq_one_letter_code
_entity_poly.pdbx_strand_id
1 'polypeptide(L)'
;MLKSGDLLCLADAVLLPGFEGRTPPDWVRRRLGEGLAGVVLFSRNITGPAQVAELTAALRAENPAVLVGTDEESGEVTRLEVATGSSRPGAHALGVVDDVTLTEALARDLGGELAAAGITIDFAPSADVNSNPDNPVIGLRSFGADAALVSRHTRAFVRGLQSAGVAACAKHFPGHGDTSMDSHHGVPVVATDGIESALGPFRDAIREGVKAVMTGHLLVPAYDAVLPATLSPKILTKLLRKELGFDDLI
;
A
#
# COMPACT_ATOMS: atom_id res chain seq x y z
N MET A 1 -27.77 0.95 21.38
CA MET A 1 -27.93 0.58 19.95
C MET A 1 -27.58 1.80 19.11
N LEU A 2 -26.63 1.67 18.20
CA LEU A 2 -26.30 2.72 17.23
C LEU A 2 -27.52 3.00 16.35
N LYS A 3 -27.78 4.26 16.06
CA LYS A 3 -28.83 4.64 15.10
C LYS A 3 -28.36 4.31 13.69
N SER A 4 -29.30 4.13 12.75
CA SER A 4 -28.96 3.80 11.35
C SER A 4 -28.02 4.83 10.72
N GLY A 5 -28.16 6.13 11.07
CA GLY A 5 -27.25 7.18 10.62
C GLY A 5 -25.82 7.03 11.16
N ASP A 6 -25.65 6.58 12.40
CA ASP A 6 -24.33 6.36 13.01
C ASP A 6 -23.57 5.22 12.31
N LEU A 7 -24.29 4.17 11.87
CA LEU A 7 -23.68 3.05 11.14
C LEU A 7 -23.21 3.46 9.74
N LEU A 8 -23.95 4.32 9.05
CA LEU A 8 -23.53 4.84 7.74
C LEU A 8 -22.27 5.70 7.86
N CYS A 9 -22.21 6.60 8.85
CA CYS A 9 -21.00 7.39 9.11
C CYS A 9 -19.79 6.53 9.46
N LEU A 10 -19.97 5.48 10.27
CA LEU A 10 -18.89 4.54 10.58
C LEU A 10 -18.43 3.73 9.36
N ALA A 11 -19.36 3.34 8.48
CA ALA A 11 -19.02 2.67 7.24
C ALA A 11 -18.22 3.58 6.31
N ASP A 12 -18.63 4.85 6.16
CA ASP A 12 -17.90 5.83 5.36
C ASP A 12 -16.50 6.13 5.91
N ALA A 13 -16.37 6.17 7.23
CA ALA A 13 -15.10 6.43 7.90
C ALA A 13 -14.03 5.33 7.69
N VAL A 14 -14.38 4.20 7.08
CA VAL A 14 -13.42 3.11 6.74
C VAL A 14 -13.33 2.85 5.23
N LEU A 15 -13.90 3.71 4.38
CA LEU A 15 -13.91 3.53 2.94
C LEU A 15 -13.02 4.54 2.24
N LEU A 16 -12.23 4.06 1.27
CA LEU A 16 -11.47 4.85 0.31
C LEU A 16 -11.84 4.42 -1.13
N PRO A 17 -13.00 4.82 -1.67
CA PRO A 17 -13.38 4.44 -3.01
C PRO A 17 -12.53 5.14 -4.07
N GLY A 18 -12.37 4.48 -5.23
CA GLY A 18 -11.96 5.14 -6.46
C GLY A 18 -13.14 5.83 -7.14
N PHE A 19 -12.86 6.71 -8.09
CA PHE A 19 -13.87 7.40 -8.89
C PHE A 19 -13.39 7.61 -10.33
N GLU A 20 -14.28 8.04 -11.22
CA GLU A 20 -13.96 8.38 -12.60
C GLU A 20 -13.73 9.89 -12.75
N GLY A 21 -12.76 10.23 -13.61
CA GLY A 21 -12.47 11.62 -13.95
C GLY A 21 -11.34 12.25 -13.15
N ARG A 22 -10.99 13.49 -13.51
CA ARG A 22 -9.84 14.25 -13.00
C ARG A 22 -10.24 15.38 -12.06
N THR A 23 -11.53 15.46 -11.74
CA THR A 23 -12.12 16.37 -10.76
C THR A 23 -13.06 15.57 -9.88
N PRO A 24 -13.24 15.93 -8.59
CA PRO A 24 -14.13 15.18 -7.71
C PRO A 24 -15.58 15.28 -8.23
N PRO A 25 -16.25 14.15 -8.53
CA PRO A 25 -17.66 14.18 -8.88
C PRO A 25 -18.52 14.54 -7.66
N ASP A 26 -19.76 15.01 -7.90
CA ASP A 26 -20.66 15.50 -6.85
C ASP A 26 -20.90 14.49 -5.72
N TRP A 27 -20.96 13.20 -6.06
CA TRP A 27 -21.14 12.17 -5.05
C TRP A 27 -19.94 12.05 -4.10
N VAL A 28 -18.69 12.21 -4.60
CA VAL A 28 -17.48 12.22 -3.77
C VAL A 28 -17.49 13.44 -2.86
N ARG A 29 -17.75 14.63 -3.40
CA ARG A 29 -17.82 15.88 -2.63
C ARG A 29 -18.80 15.75 -1.49
N ARG A 30 -20.03 15.31 -1.79
CA ARG A 30 -21.08 15.11 -0.77
C ARG A 30 -20.64 14.11 0.29
N ARG A 31 -20.12 12.93 -0.12
CA ARG A 31 -19.74 11.88 0.85
C ARG A 31 -18.55 12.29 1.72
N LEU A 32 -17.60 13.05 1.20
CA LEU A 32 -16.51 13.63 2.00
C LEU A 32 -17.04 14.59 3.06
N GLY A 33 -17.98 15.45 2.73
CA GLY A 33 -18.65 16.32 3.68
C GLY A 33 -19.52 15.57 4.71
N GLU A 34 -19.95 14.34 4.41
CA GLU A 34 -20.73 13.45 5.28
C GLU A 34 -19.87 12.50 6.13
N GLY A 35 -18.53 12.45 5.94
CA GLY A 35 -17.61 11.67 6.76
C GLY A 35 -16.88 10.52 6.06
N LEU A 36 -16.91 10.46 4.71
CA LEU A 36 -16.07 9.53 3.97
C LEU A 36 -14.59 9.74 4.32
N ALA A 37 -13.87 8.64 4.65
CA ALA A 37 -12.48 8.73 5.09
C ALA A 37 -11.54 9.29 4.02
N GLY A 38 -11.73 8.89 2.77
CA GLY A 38 -10.85 9.34 1.70
C GLY A 38 -11.18 8.73 0.34
N VAL A 39 -10.22 8.82 -0.57
CA VAL A 39 -10.31 8.29 -1.93
C VAL A 39 -9.00 7.65 -2.38
N VAL A 40 -9.07 6.76 -3.37
CA VAL A 40 -7.90 6.23 -4.07
C VAL A 40 -7.85 6.82 -5.47
N LEU A 41 -6.67 7.34 -5.86
CA LEU A 41 -6.40 7.83 -7.20
C LEU A 41 -5.69 6.75 -8.02
N PHE A 42 -6.18 6.55 -9.24
CA PHE A 42 -5.62 5.65 -10.24
C PHE A 42 -5.17 6.45 -11.47
N SER A 43 -4.48 5.81 -12.41
CA SER A 43 -4.00 6.44 -13.65
C SER A 43 -5.09 7.24 -14.40
N ARG A 44 -6.36 6.80 -14.34
CA ARG A 44 -7.50 7.51 -14.96
C ARG A 44 -7.79 8.88 -14.33
N ASN A 45 -7.30 9.11 -13.12
CA ASN A 45 -7.48 10.37 -12.39
C ASN A 45 -6.29 11.33 -12.59
N ILE A 46 -5.21 10.91 -13.23
CA ILE A 46 -3.91 11.56 -13.19
C ILE A 46 -3.43 11.91 -14.61
N THR A 47 -2.94 13.14 -14.78
CA THR A 47 -2.18 13.57 -15.97
C THR A 47 -0.80 14.11 -15.64
N GLY A 48 -0.53 14.31 -14.36
CA GLY A 48 0.74 14.79 -13.84
C GLY A 48 0.59 15.46 -12.48
N PRO A 49 1.69 15.74 -11.79
CA PRO A 49 1.68 16.21 -10.39
C PRO A 49 0.88 17.51 -10.17
N ALA A 50 0.99 18.48 -11.07
CA ALA A 50 0.27 19.75 -10.92
C ALA A 50 -1.26 19.58 -10.95
N GLN A 51 -1.77 18.75 -11.88
CA GLN A 51 -3.21 18.47 -11.95
C GLN A 51 -3.67 17.67 -10.71
N VAL A 52 -2.85 16.75 -10.20
CA VAL A 52 -3.16 16.00 -8.96
C VAL A 52 -3.22 16.95 -7.77
N ALA A 53 -2.32 17.94 -7.67
CA ALA A 53 -2.37 18.95 -6.61
C ALA A 53 -3.68 19.76 -6.64
N GLU A 54 -4.19 20.12 -7.82
CA GLU A 54 -5.50 20.79 -7.97
C GLU A 54 -6.66 19.86 -7.53
N LEU A 55 -6.62 18.60 -7.96
CA LEU A 55 -7.62 17.59 -7.59
C LEU A 55 -7.65 17.38 -6.07
N THR A 56 -6.49 17.18 -5.44
CA THR A 56 -6.40 16.95 -3.98
C THR A 56 -6.78 18.19 -3.18
N ALA A 57 -6.47 19.40 -3.67
CA ALA A 57 -6.95 20.65 -3.08
C ALA A 57 -8.48 20.74 -3.09
N ALA A 58 -9.12 20.35 -4.20
CA ALA A 58 -10.58 20.29 -4.29
C ALA A 58 -11.19 19.23 -3.34
N LEU A 59 -10.53 18.10 -3.13
CA LEU A 59 -10.96 17.09 -2.15
C LEU A 59 -10.84 17.61 -0.71
N ARG A 60 -9.73 18.29 -0.38
CA ARG A 60 -9.52 18.89 0.95
C ARG A 60 -10.47 20.04 1.26
N ALA A 61 -10.97 20.73 0.25
CA ALA A 61 -11.99 21.77 0.45
C ALA A 61 -13.30 21.19 0.99
N GLU A 62 -13.63 19.93 0.67
CA GLU A 62 -14.81 19.23 1.19
C GLU A 62 -14.54 18.60 2.58
N ASN A 63 -13.33 18.02 2.77
CA ASN A 63 -12.90 17.44 4.03
C ASN A 63 -11.39 17.70 4.23
N PRO A 64 -11.00 18.60 5.14
CA PRO A 64 -9.57 18.88 5.40
C PRO A 64 -8.74 17.67 5.86
N ALA A 65 -9.40 16.66 6.45
CA ALA A 65 -8.77 15.44 6.94
C ALA A 65 -8.81 14.28 5.93
N VAL A 66 -9.21 14.53 4.68
CA VAL A 66 -9.36 13.49 3.65
C VAL A 66 -8.06 12.72 3.44
N LEU A 67 -8.16 11.39 3.45
CA LEU A 67 -7.08 10.51 3.01
C LEU A 67 -7.09 10.42 1.48
N VAL A 68 -5.96 10.65 0.86
CA VAL A 68 -5.79 10.48 -0.58
C VAL A 68 -4.69 9.46 -0.81
N GLY A 69 -5.07 8.29 -1.30
CA GLY A 69 -4.17 7.16 -1.55
C GLY A 69 -3.84 6.98 -3.02
N THR A 70 -2.66 6.46 -3.31
CA THR A 70 -2.25 6.02 -4.66
C THR A 70 -1.21 4.91 -4.57
N ASP A 71 -0.97 4.19 -5.69
CA ASP A 71 0.16 3.27 -5.83
C ASP A 71 1.31 3.96 -6.55
N GLU A 72 2.32 4.39 -5.83
CA GLU A 72 3.53 4.98 -6.41
C GLU A 72 4.75 4.23 -5.88
N GLU A 73 5.00 3.02 -6.45
CA GLU A 73 6.10 2.14 -6.00
C GLU A 73 7.45 2.54 -6.62
N SER A 74 7.44 3.49 -7.57
CA SER A 74 8.51 3.72 -8.54
C SER A 74 8.73 2.52 -9.50
N GLY A 75 9.65 2.66 -10.47
CA GLY A 75 9.88 1.62 -11.47
C GLY A 75 8.65 1.36 -12.34
N GLU A 76 8.18 0.10 -12.37
CA GLU A 76 7.06 -0.29 -13.24
C GLU A 76 5.68 0.11 -12.70
N VAL A 77 5.58 0.43 -11.42
CA VAL A 77 4.31 0.85 -10.80
C VAL A 77 4.40 2.33 -10.42
N THR A 78 4.00 3.17 -11.35
CA THR A 78 3.87 4.62 -11.16
C THR A 78 2.50 5.09 -11.61
N ARG A 79 1.94 6.10 -10.93
CA ARG A 79 0.70 6.78 -11.30
C ARG A 79 0.96 8.23 -11.70
N LEU A 80 1.88 8.91 -11.01
CA LEU A 80 2.22 10.30 -11.33
C LEU A 80 2.95 10.42 -12.67
N GLU A 81 3.77 9.45 -13.00
CA GLU A 81 4.58 9.41 -14.22
C GLU A 81 4.13 8.35 -15.23
N VAL A 82 2.86 7.93 -15.19
CA VAL A 82 2.33 6.83 -16.03
C VAL A 82 2.53 7.07 -17.54
N ALA A 83 2.58 8.33 -17.97
CA ALA A 83 2.75 8.68 -19.39
C ALA A 83 4.20 8.52 -19.88
N THR A 84 5.19 8.61 -19.01
CA THR A 84 6.62 8.64 -19.34
C THR A 84 7.39 7.44 -18.77
N GLY A 85 6.79 6.72 -17.85
CA GLY A 85 7.47 5.78 -16.97
C GLY A 85 8.13 6.49 -15.78
N SER A 86 8.41 5.75 -14.71
CA SER A 86 9.01 6.31 -13.52
C SER A 86 10.43 6.81 -13.77
N SER A 87 10.72 8.01 -13.30
CA SER A 87 12.07 8.61 -13.30
C SER A 87 12.97 8.01 -12.21
N ARG A 88 12.42 7.19 -11.32
CA ARG A 88 13.12 6.53 -10.22
C ARG A 88 13.25 5.03 -10.44
N PRO A 89 14.34 4.39 -9.97
CA PRO A 89 14.50 2.95 -10.06
C PRO A 89 13.44 2.23 -9.21
N GLY A 90 12.96 1.07 -9.71
CA GLY A 90 12.07 0.20 -8.95
C GLY A 90 12.78 -0.59 -7.86
N ALA A 91 11.99 -1.26 -7.02
CA ALA A 91 12.46 -1.98 -5.84
C ALA A 91 13.55 -3.01 -6.14
N HIS A 92 13.40 -3.79 -7.22
CA HIS A 92 14.40 -4.80 -7.57
C HIS A 92 15.78 -4.19 -7.88
N ALA A 93 15.82 -3.08 -8.61
CA ALA A 93 17.07 -2.38 -8.89
C ALA A 93 17.73 -1.89 -7.59
N LEU A 94 16.95 -1.36 -6.66
CA LEU A 94 17.44 -0.95 -5.34
C LEU A 94 17.96 -2.14 -4.53
N GLY A 95 17.30 -3.28 -4.57
CA GLY A 95 17.75 -4.50 -3.93
C GLY A 95 19.04 -5.07 -4.52
N VAL A 96 19.24 -4.96 -5.85
CA VAL A 96 20.49 -5.38 -6.52
C VAL A 96 21.66 -4.48 -6.12
N VAL A 97 21.45 -3.17 -6.00
CA VAL A 97 22.48 -2.21 -5.53
C VAL A 97 22.78 -2.43 -4.04
N ASP A 98 21.78 -2.82 -3.27
CA ASP A 98 21.83 -3.11 -1.83
C ASP A 98 22.41 -1.95 -0.98
N ASP A 99 22.05 -0.72 -1.33
CA ASP A 99 22.32 0.48 -0.52
C ASP A 99 21.03 1.01 0.11
N VAL A 100 20.85 0.71 1.39
CA VAL A 100 19.67 1.16 2.15
C VAL A 100 19.62 2.68 2.33
N THR A 101 20.75 3.36 2.31
CA THR A 101 20.82 4.83 2.38
C THR A 101 20.27 5.46 1.11
N LEU A 102 20.62 4.88 -0.04
CA LEU A 102 20.07 5.27 -1.33
C LEU A 102 18.54 5.02 -1.37
N THR A 103 18.10 3.85 -0.90
CA THR A 103 16.66 3.52 -0.85
C THR A 103 15.89 4.53 0.00
N GLU A 104 16.40 4.88 1.18
CA GLU A 104 15.76 5.87 2.07
C GLU A 104 15.73 7.27 1.43
N ALA A 105 16.81 7.68 0.77
CA ALA A 105 16.88 8.98 0.10
C ALA A 105 15.90 9.08 -1.07
N LEU A 106 15.79 8.03 -1.90
CA LEU A 106 14.85 7.98 -3.02
C LEU A 106 13.39 7.93 -2.55
N ALA A 107 13.09 7.17 -1.48
CA ALA A 107 11.75 7.15 -0.91
C ALA A 107 11.36 8.49 -0.29
N ARG A 108 12.31 9.23 0.31
CA ARG A 108 12.08 10.59 0.82
C ARG A 108 11.79 11.57 -0.33
N ASP A 109 12.54 11.50 -1.40
CA ASP A 109 12.35 12.32 -2.59
C ASP A 109 10.97 12.06 -3.23
N LEU A 110 10.61 10.78 -3.41
CA LEU A 110 9.27 10.35 -3.84
C LEU A 110 8.18 10.89 -2.92
N GLY A 111 8.35 10.72 -1.61
CA GLY A 111 7.41 11.24 -0.61
C GLY A 111 7.23 12.76 -0.69
N GLY A 112 8.31 13.51 -0.97
CA GLY A 112 8.25 14.95 -1.18
C GLY A 112 7.39 15.34 -2.39
N GLU A 113 7.50 14.61 -3.51
CA GLU A 113 6.66 14.81 -4.69
C GLU A 113 5.19 14.46 -4.42
N LEU A 114 4.94 13.33 -3.76
CA LEU A 114 3.60 12.91 -3.36
C LEU A 114 2.95 13.92 -2.41
N ALA A 115 3.67 14.40 -1.40
CA ALA A 115 3.19 15.43 -0.47
C ALA A 115 2.86 16.74 -1.20
N ALA A 116 3.72 17.17 -2.14
CA ALA A 116 3.46 18.36 -2.96
C ALA A 116 2.23 18.20 -3.87
N ALA A 117 1.98 17.00 -4.36
CA ALA A 117 0.76 16.64 -5.09
C ALA A 117 -0.46 16.44 -4.17
N GLY A 118 -0.27 16.50 -2.86
CA GLY A 118 -1.33 16.35 -1.86
C GLY A 118 -1.79 14.93 -1.58
N ILE A 119 -1.01 13.93 -1.93
CA ILE A 119 -1.19 12.54 -1.52
C ILE A 119 -0.84 12.41 -0.04
N THR A 120 -1.63 11.67 0.72
CA THR A 120 -1.44 11.48 2.17
C THR A 120 -0.99 10.07 2.53
N ILE A 121 -1.30 9.10 1.68
CA ILE A 121 -0.88 7.71 1.84
C ILE A 121 -0.44 7.13 0.51
N ASP A 122 0.72 6.51 0.49
CA ASP A 122 1.21 5.76 -0.65
C ASP A 122 1.13 4.25 -0.37
N PHE A 123 0.53 3.51 -1.29
CA PHE A 123 0.46 2.04 -1.19
C PHE A 123 1.80 1.42 -1.63
N ALA A 124 2.85 1.78 -0.93
CA ALA A 124 4.23 1.33 -1.05
C ALA A 124 4.93 1.32 0.32
N PRO A 125 5.95 0.47 0.49
CA PRO A 125 6.57 -0.43 -0.48
C PRO A 125 5.89 -1.81 -0.59
N SER A 126 6.21 -2.56 -1.68
CA SER A 126 6.05 -4.01 -1.68
C SER A 126 7.06 -4.61 -0.70
N ALA A 127 6.56 -5.24 0.35
CA ALA A 127 7.34 -5.97 1.36
C ALA A 127 7.39 -7.48 1.07
N ASP A 128 6.94 -7.87 -0.12
CA ASP A 128 6.91 -9.25 -0.57
C ASP A 128 8.31 -9.79 -0.83
N VAL A 129 8.60 -10.97 -0.31
CA VAL A 129 9.82 -11.74 -0.62
C VAL A 129 9.56 -12.56 -1.89
N ASN A 130 10.15 -12.17 -3.02
CA ASN A 130 9.90 -12.83 -4.32
C ASN A 130 10.66 -14.17 -4.42
N SER A 131 10.27 -15.15 -3.60
CA SER A 131 10.88 -16.47 -3.52
C SER A 131 10.56 -17.35 -4.73
N ASN A 132 9.44 -17.11 -5.41
CA ASN A 132 9.11 -17.74 -6.68
C ASN A 132 9.58 -16.86 -7.86
N PRO A 133 10.61 -17.27 -8.64
CA PRO A 133 11.09 -16.49 -9.76
C PRO A 133 10.06 -16.34 -10.90
N ASP A 134 9.07 -17.23 -10.97
CA ASP A 134 8.00 -17.22 -11.97
C ASP A 134 6.74 -16.48 -11.46
N ASN A 135 6.85 -15.72 -10.37
CA ASN A 135 5.72 -14.96 -9.84
C ASN A 135 5.26 -13.90 -10.85
N PRO A 136 4.00 -13.94 -11.30
CA PRO A 136 3.52 -13.10 -12.41
C PRO A 136 3.17 -11.67 -12.00
N VAL A 137 3.13 -11.36 -10.68
CA VAL A 137 2.60 -10.09 -10.18
C VAL A 137 3.57 -9.31 -9.30
N ILE A 138 4.46 -9.97 -8.59
CA ILE A 138 5.45 -9.31 -7.72
C ILE A 138 6.74 -9.04 -8.47
N GLY A 139 7.49 -10.05 -8.84
CA GLY A 139 8.67 -9.91 -9.70
C GLY A 139 9.55 -8.71 -9.34
N LEU A 140 9.69 -7.77 -10.29
CA LEU A 140 10.50 -6.56 -10.16
C LEU A 140 10.01 -5.54 -9.11
N ARG A 141 8.79 -5.70 -8.61
CA ARG A 141 8.23 -4.88 -7.53
C ARG A 141 8.79 -5.23 -6.15
N SER A 142 9.41 -6.41 -6.00
CA SER A 142 10.12 -6.81 -4.78
C SER A 142 11.57 -6.35 -4.81
N PHE A 143 12.14 -6.06 -3.65
CA PHE A 143 13.57 -5.83 -3.50
C PHE A 143 14.42 -7.09 -3.79
N GLY A 144 13.84 -8.30 -3.67
CA GLY A 144 14.51 -9.54 -4.01
C GLY A 144 13.87 -10.80 -3.39
N ALA A 145 14.62 -11.90 -3.47
CA ALA A 145 14.19 -13.22 -2.97
C ALA A 145 14.70 -13.54 -1.54
N ASP A 146 15.57 -12.70 -0.99
CA ASP A 146 16.11 -12.85 0.37
C ASP A 146 15.31 -11.98 1.36
N ALA A 147 14.75 -12.62 2.39
CA ALA A 147 13.89 -11.92 3.36
C ALA A 147 14.64 -10.83 4.16
N ALA A 148 15.93 -11.03 4.45
CA ALA A 148 16.71 -10.04 5.17
C ALA A 148 17.02 -8.82 4.28
N LEU A 149 17.26 -9.04 2.98
CA LEU A 149 17.38 -7.97 1.99
C LEU A 149 16.07 -7.17 1.92
N VAL A 150 14.94 -7.85 1.70
CA VAL A 150 13.63 -7.19 1.60
C VAL A 150 13.31 -6.42 2.89
N SER A 151 13.56 -6.99 4.07
CA SER A 151 13.34 -6.34 5.37
C SER A 151 14.11 -5.02 5.49
N ARG A 152 15.42 -5.00 5.21
CA ARG A 152 16.21 -3.78 5.39
C ARG A 152 15.83 -2.67 4.41
N HIS A 153 15.50 -3.03 3.16
CA HIS A 153 15.04 -2.05 2.17
C HIS A 153 13.62 -1.56 2.46
N THR A 154 12.69 -2.44 2.88
CA THR A 154 11.35 -2.06 3.31
C THR A 154 11.41 -1.03 4.45
N ARG A 155 12.23 -1.26 5.47
CA ARG A 155 12.43 -0.30 6.57
C ARG A 155 12.97 1.05 6.07
N ALA A 156 13.97 1.03 5.21
CA ALA A 156 14.55 2.25 4.62
C ALA A 156 13.51 3.03 3.81
N PHE A 157 12.71 2.34 3.01
CA PHE A 157 11.64 2.95 2.22
C PHE A 157 10.56 3.59 3.12
N VAL A 158 10.10 2.86 4.14
CA VAL A 158 9.13 3.36 5.14
C VAL A 158 9.65 4.64 5.81
N ARG A 159 10.91 4.63 6.30
CA ARG A 159 11.50 5.84 6.92
C ARG A 159 11.56 7.01 5.95
N GLY A 160 12.06 6.77 4.75
CA GLY A 160 12.20 7.80 3.71
C GLY A 160 10.85 8.45 3.40
N LEU A 161 9.86 7.64 3.03
CA LEU A 161 8.52 8.10 2.64
C LEU A 161 7.84 8.87 3.79
N GLN A 162 7.83 8.29 5.00
CA GLN A 162 7.17 8.90 6.16
C GLN A 162 7.88 10.17 6.66
N SER A 163 9.20 10.29 6.45
CA SER A 163 9.93 11.53 6.76
C SER A 163 9.50 12.73 5.91
N ALA A 164 8.89 12.48 4.75
CA ALA A 164 8.32 13.50 3.88
C ALA A 164 6.84 13.81 4.19
N GLY A 165 6.24 13.16 5.20
CA GLY A 165 4.87 13.39 5.62
C GLY A 165 3.80 12.56 4.90
N VAL A 166 4.19 11.56 4.10
CA VAL A 166 3.29 10.61 3.44
C VAL A 166 3.30 9.29 4.19
N ALA A 167 2.14 8.75 4.52
CA ALA A 167 2.03 7.46 5.17
C ALA A 167 2.46 6.33 4.22
N ALA A 168 3.35 5.45 4.66
CA ALA A 168 3.72 4.25 3.94
C ALA A 168 2.74 3.11 4.21
N CYS A 169 2.55 2.23 3.21
CA CYS A 169 1.71 1.05 3.30
C CYS A 169 2.48 -0.19 2.84
N ALA A 170 2.90 -1.03 3.80
CA ALA A 170 3.57 -2.29 3.46
C ALA A 170 2.57 -3.31 2.89
N LYS A 171 2.89 -3.89 1.73
CA LYS A 171 2.00 -4.81 0.99
C LYS A 171 2.76 -5.99 0.40
N HIS A 172 2.15 -7.12 0.16
CA HIS A 172 0.74 -7.54 0.33
C HIS A 172 0.69 -8.63 1.43
N PHE A 173 0.31 -8.21 2.63
CA PHE A 173 0.32 -9.08 3.82
C PHE A 173 -0.55 -10.33 3.64
N PRO A 174 -0.11 -11.53 4.04
CA PRO A 174 1.13 -11.84 4.77
C PRO A 174 2.33 -12.22 3.88
N GLY A 175 2.29 -11.92 2.59
CA GLY A 175 3.34 -12.15 1.60
C GLY A 175 2.81 -12.82 0.34
N HIS A 176 3.02 -12.16 -0.82
CA HIS A 176 2.53 -12.56 -2.14
C HIS A 176 3.66 -13.10 -3.04
N GLY A 177 4.91 -13.05 -2.57
CA GLY A 177 6.08 -13.31 -3.43
C GLY A 177 6.32 -14.78 -3.81
N ASP A 178 5.64 -15.73 -3.14
CA ASP A 178 5.74 -17.17 -3.41
C ASP A 178 4.64 -17.68 -4.36
N THR A 179 3.64 -16.86 -4.68
CA THR A 179 2.48 -17.30 -5.46
C THR A 179 2.78 -17.45 -6.95
N SER A 180 2.01 -18.30 -7.62
CA SER A 180 2.08 -18.56 -9.07
C SER A 180 0.90 -17.95 -9.85
N MET A 181 0.06 -17.13 -9.19
CA MET A 181 -1.13 -16.53 -9.78
C MET A 181 -1.29 -15.09 -9.27
N ASP A 182 -1.80 -14.20 -10.13
CA ASP A 182 -2.21 -12.87 -9.75
C ASP A 182 -3.54 -12.91 -8.98
N SER A 183 -3.57 -12.26 -7.81
CA SER A 183 -4.77 -12.17 -6.96
C SER A 183 -5.94 -11.40 -7.58
N HIS A 184 -5.73 -10.67 -8.68
CA HIS A 184 -6.81 -10.04 -9.47
C HIS A 184 -7.56 -11.03 -10.37
N HIS A 185 -6.99 -12.21 -10.61
CA HIS A 185 -7.59 -13.24 -11.48
C HIS A 185 -8.14 -14.44 -10.72
N GLY A 186 -7.89 -14.53 -9.42
CA GLY A 186 -8.33 -15.62 -8.56
C GLY A 186 -7.80 -15.48 -7.15
N VAL A 187 -7.94 -16.50 -6.33
CA VAL A 187 -7.39 -16.53 -4.97
C VAL A 187 -6.15 -17.41 -4.96
N PRO A 188 -4.93 -16.83 -5.07
CA PRO A 188 -3.71 -17.63 -5.02
C PRO A 188 -3.54 -18.30 -3.66
N VAL A 189 -2.91 -19.46 -3.67
CA VAL A 189 -2.56 -20.19 -2.46
C VAL A 189 -1.09 -19.96 -2.17
N VAL A 190 -0.78 -19.48 -0.97
CA VAL A 190 0.59 -19.32 -0.48
C VAL A 190 1.10 -20.67 0.05
N ALA A 191 2.30 -21.08 -0.35
CA ALA A 191 2.92 -22.30 0.16
C ALA A 191 3.11 -22.20 1.68
N THR A 192 2.94 -23.34 2.37
CA THR A 192 3.09 -23.38 3.83
C THR A 192 4.55 -23.21 4.25
N ASP A 193 5.45 -23.75 3.44
CA ASP A 193 6.89 -23.65 3.66
C ASP A 193 7.37 -22.26 3.28
N GLY A 194 7.99 -21.54 4.20
CA GLY A 194 8.52 -20.20 3.94
C GLY A 194 7.64 -19.03 4.39
N ILE A 195 6.40 -19.25 4.83
CA ILE A 195 5.52 -18.16 5.30
C ILE A 195 6.15 -17.35 6.45
N GLU A 196 6.89 -17.96 7.34
CA GLU A 196 7.61 -17.25 8.41
C GLU A 196 8.69 -16.31 7.86
N SER A 197 9.37 -16.71 6.79
CA SER A 197 10.33 -15.87 6.07
C SER A 197 9.63 -14.70 5.40
N ALA A 198 8.48 -14.93 4.75
CA ALA A 198 7.67 -13.90 4.11
C ALA A 198 7.13 -12.84 5.10
N LEU A 199 6.88 -13.23 6.36
CA LEU A 199 6.44 -12.31 7.42
C LEU A 199 7.56 -11.40 7.95
N GLY A 200 8.83 -11.74 7.74
CA GLY A 200 9.97 -10.97 8.24
C GLY A 200 9.90 -9.48 7.89
N PRO A 201 9.78 -9.11 6.61
CA PRO A 201 9.68 -7.71 6.19
C PRO A 201 8.50 -6.94 6.81
N PHE A 202 7.35 -7.59 6.99
CA PHE A 202 6.19 -6.96 7.65
C PHE A 202 6.42 -6.72 9.14
N ARG A 203 7.03 -7.69 9.87
CA ARG A 203 7.43 -7.48 11.26
C ARG A 203 8.37 -6.29 11.40
N ASP A 204 9.32 -6.17 10.49
CA ASP A 204 10.30 -5.10 10.50
C ASP A 204 9.70 -3.74 10.09
N ALA A 205 8.77 -3.73 9.13
CA ALA A 205 8.00 -2.53 8.79
C ALA A 205 7.15 -2.03 9.97
N ILE A 206 6.50 -2.94 10.70
CA ILE A 206 5.72 -2.62 11.90
C ILE A 206 6.61 -2.03 12.99
N ARG A 207 7.78 -2.62 13.25
CA ARG A 207 8.76 -2.09 14.20
C ARG A 207 9.31 -0.73 13.79
N GLU A 208 9.38 -0.46 12.50
CA GLU A 208 9.78 0.85 11.94
C GLU A 208 8.67 1.89 12.05
N GLY A 209 7.44 1.49 12.42
CA GLY A 209 6.29 2.39 12.58
C GLY A 209 5.56 2.69 11.29
N VAL A 210 5.48 1.71 10.36
CA VAL A 210 4.67 1.82 9.15
C VAL A 210 3.21 2.16 9.49
N LYS A 211 2.59 3.07 8.73
CA LYS A 211 1.25 3.61 9.02
C LYS A 211 0.12 2.79 8.42
N ALA A 212 0.40 1.95 7.45
CA ALA A 212 -0.62 1.08 6.87
C ALA A 212 -0.03 -0.28 6.48
N VAL A 213 -0.87 -1.30 6.50
CA VAL A 213 -0.59 -2.63 5.94
C VAL A 213 -1.73 -3.02 5.02
N MET A 214 -1.42 -3.28 3.76
CA MET A 214 -2.40 -3.79 2.80
C MET A 214 -2.37 -5.31 2.77
N THR A 215 -3.53 -5.94 2.93
CA THR A 215 -3.68 -7.39 2.82
C THR A 215 -3.79 -7.85 1.38
N GLY A 216 -3.14 -8.96 1.05
CA GLY A 216 -3.37 -9.66 -0.21
C GLY A 216 -4.64 -10.52 -0.17
N HIS A 217 -5.29 -10.70 -1.32
CA HIS A 217 -6.41 -11.64 -1.45
C HIS A 217 -5.89 -13.07 -1.62
N LEU A 218 -5.21 -13.58 -0.58
CA LEU A 218 -4.41 -14.80 -0.58
C LEU A 218 -5.02 -15.85 0.35
N LEU A 219 -5.11 -17.09 -0.07
CA LEU A 219 -5.36 -18.20 0.83
C LEU A 219 -4.03 -18.66 1.44
N VAL A 220 -3.97 -18.67 2.76
CA VAL A 220 -2.76 -19.02 3.53
C VAL A 220 -3.06 -20.18 4.45
N PRO A 221 -2.98 -21.43 3.97
CA PRO A 221 -3.42 -22.61 4.72
C PRO A 221 -2.73 -22.80 6.07
N ALA A 222 -1.50 -22.31 6.22
CA ALA A 222 -0.78 -22.31 7.50
C ALA A 222 -1.51 -21.55 8.63
N TYR A 223 -2.32 -20.56 8.29
CA TYR A 223 -3.09 -19.76 9.25
C TYR A 223 -4.61 -19.95 9.10
N ASP A 224 -5.09 -19.96 7.87
CA ASP A 224 -6.51 -20.18 7.57
C ASP A 224 -6.67 -20.87 6.21
N ALA A 225 -7.16 -22.10 6.23
CA ALA A 225 -7.37 -22.89 5.01
C ALA A 225 -8.72 -22.61 4.32
N VAL A 226 -9.54 -21.73 4.89
CA VAL A 226 -10.92 -21.48 4.42
C VAL A 226 -11.11 -20.06 3.92
N LEU A 227 -10.65 -19.06 4.68
CA LEU A 227 -10.84 -17.65 4.35
C LEU A 227 -9.54 -17.06 3.81
N PRO A 228 -9.61 -16.25 2.74
CA PRO A 228 -8.46 -15.49 2.27
C PRO A 228 -8.02 -14.47 3.34
N ALA A 229 -6.76 -14.06 3.30
CA ALA A 229 -6.16 -13.18 4.32
C ALA A 229 -7.00 -11.93 4.60
N THR A 230 -7.54 -11.29 3.56
CA THR A 230 -8.38 -10.09 3.68
C THR A 230 -9.66 -10.30 4.49
N LEU A 231 -10.17 -11.54 4.60
CA LEU A 231 -11.41 -11.87 5.32
C LEU A 231 -11.18 -12.71 6.58
N SER A 232 -9.92 -13.13 6.84
CA SER A 232 -9.61 -14.07 7.92
C SER A 232 -9.37 -13.36 9.26
N PRO A 233 -10.22 -13.56 10.29
CA PRO A 233 -9.93 -13.09 11.64
C PRO A 233 -8.66 -13.70 12.24
N LYS A 234 -8.27 -14.91 11.81
CA LYS A 234 -7.02 -15.53 12.25
C LYS A 234 -5.80 -14.76 11.75
N ILE A 235 -5.86 -14.24 10.52
CA ILE A 235 -4.77 -13.48 9.92
C ILE A 235 -4.84 -12.01 10.36
N LEU A 236 -5.99 -11.35 10.26
CA LEU A 236 -6.13 -9.93 10.57
C LEU A 236 -6.07 -9.66 12.07
N THR A 237 -6.90 -10.36 12.85
CA THR A 237 -7.03 -10.06 14.28
C THR A 237 -5.97 -10.79 15.10
N LYS A 238 -5.78 -12.11 14.88
CA LYS A 238 -4.84 -12.86 15.70
C LYS A 238 -3.39 -12.58 15.28
N LEU A 239 -3.02 -12.82 14.01
CA LEU A 239 -1.64 -12.65 13.57
C LEU A 239 -1.25 -11.17 13.50
N LEU A 240 -1.93 -10.36 12.66
CA LEU A 240 -1.49 -8.98 12.40
C LEU A 240 -1.67 -8.07 13.63
N ARG A 241 -2.88 -8.02 14.20
CA ARG A 241 -3.15 -7.14 15.36
C ARG A 241 -2.49 -7.60 16.65
N LYS A 242 -2.67 -8.90 17.04
CA LYS A 242 -2.26 -9.35 18.37
C LYS A 242 -0.84 -9.88 18.43
N GLU A 243 -0.40 -10.70 17.46
CA GLU A 243 0.92 -11.31 17.50
C GLU A 243 2.01 -10.37 16.97
N LEU A 244 1.73 -9.63 15.88
CA LEU A 244 2.66 -8.66 15.32
C LEU A 244 2.52 -7.26 15.93
N GLY A 245 1.44 -6.97 16.65
CA GLY A 245 1.22 -5.72 17.38
C GLY A 245 0.94 -4.52 16.47
N PHE A 246 0.30 -4.73 15.31
CA PHE A 246 -0.01 -3.64 14.39
C PHE A 246 -1.35 -2.99 14.74
N ASP A 247 -1.34 -1.70 15.10
CA ASP A 247 -2.53 -0.97 15.57
C ASP A 247 -3.00 0.14 14.61
N ASP A 248 -2.20 0.46 13.57
CA ASP A 248 -2.53 1.47 12.56
C ASP A 248 -3.49 0.93 11.45
N LEU A 249 -3.52 1.52 10.25
CA LEU A 249 -4.48 1.22 9.17
C LEU A 249 -4.27 -0.16 8.51
N ILE A 250 -5.36 -0.90 8.26
CA ILE A 250 -5.41 -2.11 7.44
C ILE A 250 -6.31 -1.86 6.25
#